data_0162550a90c52be6802abbbbb5d66716
#
_entry.id   0162550a90c52be6802abbbbb5d66716
#
_cell.length_a   1.000
_cell.length_b   1.000
_cell.length_c   1.000
_cell.angle_alpha   90.00
_cell.angle_beta   90.00
_cell.angle_gamma   90.00
#
_symmetry.space_group_name_H-M   'P 1'
#
loop_
_entity.id
_entity.type
_entity.pdbx_description
1 polymer ?
#
loop_
_entity_poly.entity_id
_entity_poly.type
_entity_poly.pdbx_seq_one_letter_code
_entity_poly.pdbx_strand_id
1 'polypeptide(L)'
;LQSIGTPGSSYLGTSTGRNGYREISLQGQIEYSRTFGKHDVNALFVYHQKEKVDNQPANDEYKVLPYREQGLAGRFTYGYDSRYLMEFNFGYNGSENFISGRRFGFFPSIAGAWVVSGEPFWDGIRSKVNLLKIRASYGLSGNDYLADSSNNIVRFPYLTTVNMNKALYVWF
;
A
#
# COMPACT_ATOMS: atom_id res chain seq x y z
N LEU A 1 -4.88 -0.94 -67.28
CA LEU A 1 -4.77 -0.51 -65.87
C LEU A 1 -4.78 -1.77 -64.98
N GLN A 2 -3.58 -2.24 -64.59
CA GLN A 2 -3.43 -3.27 -63.59
C GLN A 2 -3.47 -2.63 -62.22
N SER A 3 -4.47 -2.93 -61.42
CA SER A 3 -4.48 -2.60 -60.02
C SER A 3 -3.53 -3.55 -59.30
N ILE A 4 -2.41 -3.04 -58.86
CA ILE A 4 -1.52 -3.75 -57.94
C ILE A 4 -2.17 -3.64 -56.55
N GLY A 5 -3.08 -4.58 -56.26
CA GLY A 5 -3.57 -4.79 -54.93
C GLY A 5 -2.50 -5.50 -54.10
N THR A 6 -2.17 -4.95 -52.95
CA THR A 6 -1.39 -5.67 -51.94
C THR A 6 -2.09 -7.01 -51.67
N PRO A 7 -1.41 -8.16 -51.71
CA PRO A 7 -2.05 -9.43 -51.42
C PRO A 7 -2.54 -9.39 -49.96
N GLY A 8 -3.87 -9.27 -49.83
CA GLY A 8 -4.49 -9.52 -48.53
C GLY A 8 -4.30 -10.98 -48.16
N SER A 9 -3.93 -11.26 -46.91
CA SER A 9 -3.87 -12.64 -46.45
C SER A 9 -5.23 -13.30 -46.61
N SER A 10 -5.28 -14.35 -47.42
CA SER A 10 -6.51 -15.11 -47.72
C SER A 10 -7.03 -15.93 -46.55
N TYR A 11 -6.41 -15.80 -45.38
CA TYR A 11 -6.73 -16.59 -44.20
C TYR A 11 -7.19 -15.69 -43.08
N LEU A 12 -8.27 -16.09 -42.42
CA LEU A 12 -8.68 -15.53 -41.13
C LEU A 12 -7.63 -15.89 -40.10
N GLY A 13 -6.81 -14.91 -39.70
CA GLY A 13 -5.88 -15.06 -38.60
C GLY A 13 -6.63 -14.94 -37.28
N THR A 14 -6.58 -15.96 -36.45
CA THR A 14 -7.05 -15.89 -35.07
C THR A 14 -5.86 -15.62 -34.17
N SER A 15 -5.93 -14.56 -33.40
CA SER A 15 -4.98 -14.27 -32.32
C SER A 15 -5.66 -14.60 -30.99
N THR A 16 -5.14 -15.56 -30.26
CA THR A 16 -5.59 -15.91 -28.91
C THR A 16 -4.59 -15.40 -27.90
N GLY A 17 -5.00 -14.45 -27.09
CA GLY A 17 -4.24 -14.02 -25.90
C GLY A 17 -4.75 -14.77 -24.67
N ARG A 18 -3.85 -15.32 -23.88
CA ARG A 18 -4.17 -15.91 -22.57
C ARG A 18 -3.53 -15.07 -21.49
N ASN A 19 -4.37 -14.43 -20.68
CA ASN A 19 -3.94 -13.62 -19.53
C ASN A 19 -4.34 -14.37 -18.27
N GLY A 20 -3.42 -14.51 -17.36
CA GLY A 20 -3.69 -15.11 -16.06
C GLY A 20 -2.72 -14.56 -15.03
N TYR A 21 -3.17 -14.42 -13.80
CA TYR A 21 -2.31 -14.15 -12.66
C TYR A 21 -2.69 -15.09 -11.52
N ARG A 22 -1.74 -15.35 -10.65
CA ARG A 22 -1.95 -16.06 -9.39
C ARG A 22 -1.58 -15.13 -8.25
N GLU A 23 -2.48 -14.96 -7.31
CA GLU A 23 -2.26 -14.19 -6.10
C GLU A 23 -2.55 -15.06 -4.88
N ILE A 24 -1.60 -15.12 -3.96
CA ILE A 24 -1.72 -15.81 -2.68
C ILE A 24 -1.54 -14.75 -1.60
N SER A 25 -2.54 -14.61 -0.73
CA SER A 25 -2.51 -13.70 0.40
C SER A 25 -2.71 -14.49 1.69
N LEU A 26 -1.83 -14.28 2.65
CA LEU A 26 -1.92 -14.80 4.00
C LEU A 26 -2.04 -13.64 4.96
N GLN A 27 -3.03 -13.69 5.85
CA GLN A 27 -3.21 -12.70 6.89
C GLN A 27 -3.50 -13.40 8.22
N GLY A 28 -2.82 -12.98 9.27
CA GLY A 28 -3.08 -13.38 10.65
C GLY A 28 -3.31 -12.12 11.49
N GLN A 29 -4.27 -12.18 12.42
CA GLN A 29 -4.51 -11.08 13.33
C GLN A 29 -4.75 -11.55 14.75
N ILE A 30 -4.33 -10.74 15.72
CA ILE A 30 -4.58 -10.90 17.14
C ILE A 30 -5.20 -9.62 17.66
N GLU A 31 -6.33 -9.75 18.30
CA GLU A 31 -7.06 -8.61 18.88
C GLU A 31 -7.24 -8.83 20.37
N TYR A 32 -7.01 -7.77 21.15
CA TYR A 32 -7.28 -7.72 22.58
C TYR A 32 -8.11 -6.49 22.86
N SER A 33 -9.19 -6.64 23.59
CA SER A 33 -10.07 -5.55 24.01
C SER A 33 -10.53 -5.79 25.44
N ARG A 34 -10.33 -4.79 26.30
CA ARG A 34 -10.77 -4.88 27.70
C ARG A 34 -11.04 -3.52 28.30
N THR A 35 -12.12 -3.45 29.08
CA THR A 35 -12.50 -2.29 29.89
C THR A 35 -12.23 -2.57 31.37
N PHE A 36 -11.51 -1.66 32.03
CA PHE A 36 -11.18 -1.72 33.46
C PHE A 36 -11.75 -0.47 34.14
N GLY A 37 -12.98 -0.55 34.64
CA GLY A 37 -13.66 0.60 35.21
C GLY A 37 -13.83 1.73 34.20
N LYS A 38 -13.05 2.80 34.32
CA LYS A 38 -13.07 3.93 33.37
C LYS A 38 -12.00 3.85 32.27
N HIS A 39 -11.24 2.77 32.22
CA HIS A 39 -10.14 2.60 31.29
C HIS A 39 -10.53 1.60 30.21
N ASP A 40 -10.47 2.02 28.96
CA ASP A 40 -10.68 1.18 27.79
C ASP A 40 -9.34 0.97 27.09
N VAL A 41 -8.94 -0.29 26.94
CA VAL A 41 -7.69 -0.69 26.30
C VAL A 41 -7.98 -1.63 25.14
N ASN A 42 -7.51 -1.27 23.95
CA ASN A 42 -7.59 -2.16 22.80
C ASN A 42 -6.21 -2.26 22.14
N ALA A 43 -5.87 -3.44 21.69
CA ALA A 43 -4.67 -3.73 20.92
C ALA A 43 -5.03 -4.63 19.75
N LEU A 44 -4.50 -4.31 18.58
CA LEU A 44 -4.63 -5.10 17.36
C LEU A 44 -3.25 -5.26 16.74
N PHE A 45 -2.89 -6.50 16.42
CA PHE A 45 -1.72 -6.84 15.62
C PHE A 45 -2.16 -7.59 14.37
N VAL A 46 -1.63 -7.20 13.24
CA VAL A 46 -1.92 -7.81 11.94
C VAL A 46 -0.60 -8.12 11.25
N TYR A 47 -0.42 -9.38 10.89
CA TYR A 47 0.60 -9.81 9.96
C TYR A 47 -0.02 -10.07 8.60
N HIS A 48 0.58 -9.61 7.53
CA HIS A 48 0.16 -9.92 6.18
C HIS A 48 1.35 -10.28 5.29
N GLN A 49 1.10 -11.19 4.38
CA GLN A 49 2.02 -11.57 3.31
C GLN A 49 1.23 -11.78 2.03
N LYS A 50 1.77 -11.27 0.93
CA LYS A 50 1.15 -11.37 -0.39
C LYS A 50 2.21 -11.74 -1.42
N GLU A 51 1.86 -12.68 -2.28
CA GLU A 51 2.62 -13.03 -3.48
C GLU A 51 1.71 -12.99 -4.68
N LYS A 52 2.10 -12.22 -5.70
CA LYS A 52 1.41 -12.14 -6.98
C LYS A 52 2.39 -12.53 -8.09
N VAL A 53 1.98 -13.46 -8.94
CA VAL A 53 2.71 -13.90 -10.13
C VAL A 53 1.84 -13.65 -11.35
N ASP A 54 2.36 -12.89 -12.30
CA ASP A 54 1.69 -12.59 -13.56
C ASP A 54 2.22 -13.53 -14.66
N ASN A 55 1.33 -14.17 -15.41
CA ASN A 55 1.70 -15.12 -16.46
C ASN A 55 1.87 -14.46 -17.84
N GLN A 56 1.70 -13.14 -17.91
CA GLN A 56 1.97 -12.38 -19.13
C GLN A 56 3.37 -11.78 -19.09
N PRO A 57 4.31 -12.29 -19.85
CA PRO A 57 5.50 -11.54 -20.18
C PRO A 57 5.10 -10.45 -21.19
N ALA A 58 4.60 -9.30 -20.71
CA ALA A 58 4.73 -8.10 -21.52
C ALA A 58 6.24 -7.92 -21.78
N ASN A 59 6.62 -7.21 -22.82
CA ASN A 59 8.01 -6.99 -23.27
C ASN A 59 8.97 -6.41 -22.16
N ASP A 60 8.74 -6.77 -20.93
CA ASP A 60 9.43 -6.32 -19.74
C ASP A 60 9.78 -7.55 -18.89
N GLU A 61 11.04 -7.92 -18.90
CA GLU A 61 11.58 -9.09 -18.21
C GLU A 61 11.32 -9.07 -16.70
N TYR A 62 11.12 -7.89 -16.11
CA TYR A 62 10.86 -7.76 -14.67
C TYR A 62 9.41 -8.03 -14.28
N LYS A 63 8.47 -8.00 -15.23
CA LYS A 63 7.05 -8.31 -14.97
C LYS A 63 6.80 -9.79 -14.73
N VAL A 64 7.72 -10.66 -15.14
CA VAL A 64 7.67 -12.11 -14.90
C VAL A 64 8.01 -12.45 -13.45
N LEU A 65 8.77 -11.58 -12.77
CA LEU A 65 9.19 -11.83 -11.40
C LEU A 65 8.00 -11.72 -10.45
N PRO A 66 7.88 -12.62 -9.45
CA PRO A 66 6.86 -12.52 -8.43
C PRO A 66 6.90 -11.15 -7.75
N TYR A 67 5.74 -10.61 -7.43
CA TYR A 67 5.62 -9.44 -6.58
C TYR A 67 5.31 -9.91 -5.17
N ARG A 68 6.18 -9.59 -4.22
CA ARG A 68 6.07 -10.00 -2.84
C ARG A 68 6.04 -8.80 -1.91
N GLU A 69 5.05 -8.81 -1.05
CA GLU A 69 4.89 -7.87 0.04
C GLU A 69 4.74 -8.63 1.34
N GLN A 70 5.27 -8.09 2.40
CA GLN A 70 4.98 -8.56 3.75
C GLN A 70 5.01 -7.40 4.72
N GLY A 71 4.21 -7.51 5.76
CA GLY A 71 4.17 -6.45 6.76
C GLY A 71 3.57 -6.91 8.07
N LEU A 72 3.91 -6.14 9.09
CA LEU A 72 3.34 -6.18 10.41
C LEU A 72 2.74 -4.82 10.70
N ALA A 73 1.49 -4.78 11.13
CA ALA A 73 0.82 -3.57 11.60
C ALA A 73 0.34 -3.76 13.03
N GLY A 74 0.40 -2.70 13.80
CA GLY A 74 -0.13 -2.69 15.15
C GLY A 74 -0.91 -1.42 15.43
N ARG A 75 -1.95 -1.55 16.23
CA ARG A 75 -2.77 -0.45 16.75
C ARG A 75 -2.97 -0.66 18.24
N PHE A 76 -2.72 0.39 19.00
CA PHE A 76 -3.04 0.48 20.42
C PHE A 76 -3.97 1.66 20.62
N THR A 77 -5.10 1.45 21.28
CA THR A 77 -5.99 2.52 21.66
C THR A 77 -6.21 2.47 23.17
N TYR A 78 -6.21 3.64 23.76
CA TYR A 78 -6.48 3.84 25.17
C TYR A 78 -7.52 4.93 25.34
N GLY A 79 -8.57 4.64 26.08
CA GLY A 79 -9.61 5.58 26.46
C GLY A 79 -9.69 5.71 27.97
N TYR A 80 -9.87 6.93 28.46
CA TYR A 80 -10.19 7.18 29.85
C TYR A 80 -11.49 7.96 29.98
N ASP A 81 -12.45 7.36 30.70
CA ASP A 81 -13.76 7.91 31.01
C ASP A 81 -14.51 8.41 29.75
N SER A 82 -14.25 7.79 28.60
CA SER A 82 -14.76 8.18 27.27
C SER A 82 -14.48 9.64 26.88
N ARG A 83 -13.62 10.34 27.63
CA ARG A 83 -13.26 11.74 27.43
C ARG A 83 -11.89 11.95 26.84
N TYR A 84 -10.94 11.17 27.27
CA TYR A 84 -9.56 11.23 26.78
C TYR A 84 -9.25 9.97 26.00
N LEU A 85 -8.85 10.15 24.76
CA LEU A 85 -8.59 9.04 23.84
C LEU A 85 -7.18 9.21 23.28
N MET A 86 -6.41 8.14 23.29
CA MET A 86 -5.07 8.06 22.68
C MET A 86 -5.03 6.87 21.74
N GLU A 87 -4.34 7.03 20.63
CA GLU A 87 -4.13 5.98 19.65
C GLU A 87 -2.68 6.02 19.19
N PHE A 88 -2.05 4.86 19.17
CA PHE A 88 -0.74 4.65 18.59
C PHE A 88 -0.85 3.56 17.53
N ASN A 89 -0.42 3.86 16.32
CA ASN A 89 -0.34 2.89 15.24
C ASN A 89 1.10 2.78 14.75
N PHE A 90 1.47 1.62 14.27
CA PHE A 90 2.68 1.45 13.50
C PHE A 90 2.46 0.46 12.36
N GLY A 91 3.17 0.68 11.27
CA GLY A 91 3.34 -0.26 10.18
C GLY A 91 4.82 -0.56 9.98
N TYR A 92 5.16 -1.83 9.84
CA TYR A 92 6.49 -2.29 9.46
C TYR A 92 6.34 -3.13 8.19
N ASN A 93 6.52 -2.48 7.04
CA ASN A 93 6.22 -3.06 5.74
C ASN A 93 7.48 -3.24 4.92
N GLY A 94 7.57 -4.38 4.23
CA GLY A 94 8.65 -4.71 3.33
C GLY A 94 8.17 -4.85 1.89
N SER A 95 8.92 -4.25 0.96
CA SER A 95 8.70 -4.33 -0.48
C SER A 95 9.96 -4.76 -1.20
N GLU A 96 9.80 -5.64 -2.19
CA GLU A 96 10.91 -6.06 -3.06
C GLU A 96 11.37 -4.96 -4.03
N ASN A 97 10.64 -3.87 -4.16
CA ASN A 97 11.05 -2.72 -4.96
C ASN A 97 12.32 -2.03 -4.43
N PHE A 98 12.74 -2.36 -3.21
CA PHE A 98 13.94 -1.82 -2.60
C PHE A 98 15.07 -2.85 -2.51
N ILE A 99 16.31 -2.35 -2.58
CA ILE A 99 17.53 -3.17 -2.49
C ILE A 99 17.55 -3.97 -1.18
N SER A 100 18.17 -5.15 -1.20
CA SER A 100 18.41 -5.95 -0.01
C SER A 100 19.05 -5.12 1.10
N GLY A 101 18.54 -5.22 2.33
CA GLY A 101 18.97 -4.40 3.47
C GLY A 101 18.20 -3.08 3.66
N ARG A 102 17.41 -2.62 2.68
CA ARG A 102 16.54 -1.43 2.78
C ARG A 102 15.09 -1.70 2.37
N ARG A 103 14.69 -2.96 2.38
CA ARG A 103 13.34 -3.39 1.94
C ARG A 103 12.24 -3.02 2.92
N PHE A 104 12.57 -2.85 4.20
CA PHE A 104 11.60 -2.62 5.27
C PHE A 104 11.61 -1.17 5.72
N GLY A 105 10.42 -0.61 5.85
CA GLY A 105 10.17 0.71 6.40
C GLY A 105 9.31 0.65 7.66
N PHE A 106 9.61 1.50 8.65
CA PHE A 106 8.82 1.66 9.85
C PHE A 106 8.05 2.97 9.82
N PHE A 107 6.72 2.91 9.97
CA PHE A 107 5.79 4.01 9.80
C PHE A 107 4.91 4.16 11.04
N PRO A 108 5.39 4.87 12.08
CA PRO A 108 4.60 5.11 13.29
C PRO A 108 3.64 6.28 13.10
N SER A 109 2.54 6.24 13.84
CA SER A 109 1.63 7.37 14.01
C SER A 109 1.05 7.41 15.41
N ILE A 110 0.78 8.61 15.90
CA ILE A 110 0.15 8.86 17.19
C ILE A 110 -1.01 9.83 17.01
N ALA A 111 -2.10 9.58 17.70
CA ALA A 111 -3.25 10.48 17.75
C ALA A 111 -3.75 10.63 19.17
N GLY A 112 -4.30 11.80 19.47
CA GLY A 112 -4.98 12.10 20.71
C GLY A 112 -6.29 12.82 20.45
N ALA A 113 -7.28 12.56 21.30
CA ALA A 113 -8.55 13.26 21.24
C ALA A 113 -9.09 13.55 22.65
N TRP A 114 -9.69 14.71 22.79
CA TRP A 114 -10.37 15.16 24.01
C TRP A 114 -11.81 15.51 23.71
N VAL A 115 -12.72 14.84 24.40
CA VAL A 115 -14.16 15.12 24.33
C VAL A 115 -14.48 16.19 25.36
N VAL A 116 -14.32 17.44 24.97
CA VAL A 116 -14.53 18.61 25.84
C VAL A 116 -15.95 18.66 26.39
N SER A 117 -16.93 18.28 25.57
CA SER A 117 -18.33 18.21 25.97
C SER A 117 -18.67 17.16 27.03
N GLY A 118 -17.71 16.26 27.32
CA GLY A 118 -17.83 15.29 28.41
C GLY A 118 -17.40 15.84 29.77
N GLU A 119 -16.82 17.06 29.82
CA GLU A 119 -16.37 17.67 31.07
C GLU A 119 -17.50 18.32 31.86
N PRO A 120 -17.42 18.35 33.21
CA PRO A 120 -18.47 18.94 34.04
C PRO A 120 -18.69 20.44 33.78
N PHE A 121 -17.67 21.18 33.39
CA PHE A 121 -17.78 22.61 33.09
C PHE A 121 -18.61 22.88 31.81
N TRP A 122 -18.85 21.87 30.98
CA TRP A 122 -19.62 22.01 29.75
C TRP A 122 -21.13 21.96 29.95
N ASP A 123 -21.62 21.55 31.13
CA ASP A 123 -23.04 21.29 31.38
C ASP A 123 -23.94 22.51 31.11
N GLY A 124 -23.46 23.73 31.38
CA GLY A 124 -24.19 24.98 31.10
C GLY A 124 -24.40 25.26 29.59
N ILE A 125 -23.59 24.67 28.70
CA ILE A 125 -23.61 24.94 27.26
C ILE A 125 -24.16 23.75 26.49
N ARG A 126 -24.27 22.60 27.13
CA ARG A 126 -24.68 21.31 26.51
C ARG A 126 -26.03 21.40 25.78
N SER A 127 -26.97 22.27 26.24
CA SER A 127 -28.25 22.49 25.57
C SER A 127 -28.14 23.11 24.18
N LYS A 128 -27.02 23.82 23.91
CA LYS A 128 -26.75 24.46 22.61
C LYS A 128 -25.72 23.71 21.78
N VAL A 129 -24.74 23.11 22.44
CA VAL A 129 -23.66 22.35 21.77
C VAL A 129 -23.52 20.99 22.44
N ASN A 130 -24.10 19.97 21.80
CA ASN A 130 -24.17 18.62 22.36
C ASN A 130 -22.83 17.89 22.34
N LEU A 131 -21.97 18.16 21.36
CA LEU A 131 -20.69 17.48 21.20
C LEU A 131 -19.61 18.46 20.73
N LEU A 132 -18.56 18.56 21.53
CA LEU A 132 -17.30 19.17 21.11
C LEU A 132 -16.17 18.18 21.40
N LYS A 133 -15.49 17.73 20.33
CA LYS A 133 -14.34 16.85 20.38
C LYS A 133 -13.18 17.48 19.62
N ILE A 134 -12.07 17.67 20.29
CA ILE A 134 -10.79 18.12 19.67
C ILE A 134 -9.94 16.89 19.47
N ARG A 135 -9.29 16.79 18.29
CA ARG A 135 -8.33 15.71 18.01
C ARG A 135 -7.16 16.23 17.21
N ALA A 136 -6.01 15.65 17.47
CA ALA A 136 -4.78 15.88 16.72
C ALA A 136 -4.11 14.55 16.43
N SER A 137 -3.42 14.46 15.29
CA SER A 137 -2.64 13.28 14.92
C SER A 137 -1.38 13.70 14.18
N TYR A 138 -0.35 12.89 14.35
CA TYR A 138 0.89 13.01 13.61
C TYR A 138 1.38 11.60 13.25
N GLY A 139 1.89 11.44 12.04
CA GLY A 139 2.37 10.13 11.58
C GLY A 139 3.29 10.23 10.39
N LEU A 140 4.06 9.16 10.20
CA LEU A 140 4.89 8.95 9.03
C LEU A 140 4.20 7.95 8.11
N SER A 141 4.25 8.21 6.82
CA SER A 141 3.78 7.28 5.79
C SER A 141 4.88 7.05 4.77
N GLY A 142 4.94 5.83 4.22
CA GLY A 142 5.83 5.48 3.14
C GLY A 142 5.05 5.09 1.89
N ASN A 143 5.72 5.18 0.75
CA ASN A 143 5.20 4.74 -0.52
C ASN A 143 6.29 3.91 -1.22
N ASP A 144 5.91 2.74 -1.74
CA ASP A 144 6.77 1.87 -2.56
C ASP A 144 6.39 1.89 -4.04
N TYR A 145 5.38 2.69 -4.39
CA TYR A 145 4.95 2.90 -5.76
C TYR A 145 5.83 3.92 -6.45
N LEU A 146 6.62 3.45 -7.40
CA LEU A 146 7.47 4.28 -8.24
C LEU A 146 6.93 4.25 -9.67
N ALA A 147 6.74 5.42 -10.25
CA ALA A 147 6.35 5.57 -11.65
C ALA A 147 7.43 6.34 -12.41
N ASP A 148 7.62 5.98 -13.66
CA ASP A 148 8.44 6.76 -14.59
C ASP A 148 7.69 8.01 -15.10
N SER A 149 8.38 8.85 -15.90
CA SER A 149 7.78 10.05 -16.51
C SER A 149 6.59 9.73 -17.45
N SER A 150 6.43 8.48 -17.85
CA SER A 150 5.34 7.99 -18.70
C SER A 150 4.23 7.31 -17.89
N ASN A 151 4.27 7.44 -16.55
CA ASN A 151 3.33 6.84 -15.61
C ASN A 151 3.29 5.30 -15.64
N ASN A 152 4.38 4.65 -16.10
CA ASN A 152 4.52 3.21 -15.98
C ASN A 152 5.11 2.85 -14.62
N ILE A 153 4.60 1.76 -14.02
CA ILE A 153 5.13 1.25 -12.75
C ILE A 153 6.54 0.73 -12.97
N VAL A 154 7.51 1.35 -12.28
CA VAL A 154 8.89 0.90 -12.27
C VAL A 154 9.07 -0.12 -11.15
N ARG A 155 9.44 -1.34 -11.53
CA ARG A 155 9.80 -2.40 -10.60
C ARG A 155 11.32 -2.51 -10.52
N PHE A 156 11.84 -2.80 -9.33
CA PHE A 156 13.27 -2.98 -9.10
C PHE A 156 14.14 -1.82 -9.65
N PRO A 157 13.89 -0.58 -9.27
CA PRO A 157 14.58 0.60 -9.82
C PRO A 157 16.10 0.59 -9.56
N TYR A 158 16.54 -0.29 -8.66
CA TYR A 158 17.96 -0.49 -8.34
C TYR A 158 18.69 -1.46 -9.30
N LEU A 159 17.94 -2.13 -10.20
CA LEU A 159 18.55 -2.99 -11.22
C LEU A 159 18.86 -2.15 -12.46
N THR A 160 20.11 -2.20 -12.89
CA THR A 160 20.55 -1.53 -14.11
C THR A 160 20.33 -2.45 -15.31
N THR A 161 19.57 -1.97 -16.29
CA THR A 161 19.42 -2.67 -17.58
C THR A 161 20.37 -2.11 -18.62
N VAL A 162 21.06 -2.98 -19.32
CA VAL A 162 21.86 -2.62 -20.49
C VAL A 162 21.15 -3.09 -21.75
N ASN A 163 20.70 -2.15 -22.57
CA ASN A 163 20.10 -2.47 -23.86
C ASN A 163 21.19 -2.65 -24.90
N MET A 164 21.55 -3.90 -25.18
CA MET A 164 22.58 -4.22 -26.18
C MET A 164 22.13 -4.04 -27.64
N ASN A 165 20.82 -3.87 -27.88
CA ASN A 165 20.26 -3.69 -29.21
C ASN A 165 20.12 -2.20 -29.60
N LYS A 166 20.58 -1.27 -28.78
CA LYS A 166 20.58 0.13 -29.15
C LYS A 166 21.64 0.34 -30.22
N ALA A 167 21.20 0.70 -31.43
CA ALA A 167 22.10 1.01 -32.53
C ALA A 167 23.09 2.08 -32.08
N LEU A 168 24.38 1.73 -32.01
CA LEU A 168 25.44 2.70 -31.85
C LEU A 168 25.53 3.47 -33.17
N TYR A 169 25.15 4.74 -33.19
CA TYR A 169 25.54 5.63 -34.29
C TYR A 169 27.03 5.92 -34.10
N VAL A 170 27.85 5.15 -34.84
CA VAL A 170 29.27 5.44 -34.97
C VAL A 170 29.39 6.56 -36.00
N TRP A 171 29.77 7.74 -35.57
CA TRP A 171 30.20 8.81 -36.47
C TRP A 171 31.66 8.52 -36.88
N PHE A 172 31.88 8.29 -38.18
CA PHE A 172 33.20 8.25 -38.77
C PHE A 172 33.58 9.63 -39.29
#